data_68de64a0c99c16efdcc64344bcc3715d
#
_entry.id   68de64a0c99c16efdcc64344bcc3715d
#
_cell.length_a   1.000
_cell.length_b   1.000
_cell.length_c   1.000
_cell.angle_alpha   90.00
_cell.angle_beta   90.00
_cell.angle_gamma   90.00
#
_symmetry.space_group_name_H-M   'P 1'
#
loop_
_entity.id
_entity.type
_entity.pdbx_description
1 polymer ?
#
loop_
_entity_poly.entity_id
_entity_poly.type
_entity_poly.pdbx_seq_one_letter_code
_entity_poly.pdbx_strand_id
1 'polypeptide(L)' 'MNRREIRKIDTRIKAIKKAAQELKELSGGTPAVDRNAERILASVKMLEINISDLLNLNV' A
#
# COMPACT_ATOMS: atom_id res chain seq x y z
N MET A 1 -7.77 4.72 -17.62
CA MET A 1 -7.10 5.55 -16.58
C MET A 1 -5.80 6.09 -17.18
N ASN A 2 -5.56 7.39 -17.12
CA ASN A 2 -4.36 7.98 -17.70
C ASN A 2 -3.18 7.93 -16.73
N ARG A 3 -1.97 8.24 -17.21
CA ARG A 3 -0.74 8.17 -16.39
C ARG A 3 -0.78 9.08 -15.17
N ARG A 4 -1.40 10.26 -15.30
CA ARG A 4 -1.52 11.19 -14.17
C ARG A 4 -2.35 10.58 -13.05
N GLU A 5 -3.47 9.97 -13.39
CA GLU A 5 -4.33 9.30 -12.41
C GLU A 5 -3.63 8.12 -11.75
N ILE A 6 -2.91 7.33 -12.54
CA ILE A 6 -2.15 6.19 -12.03
C ILE A 6 -1.09 6.66 -11.04
N ARG A 7 -0.38 7.74 -11.33
CA ARG A 7 0.61 8.31 -10.41
C ARG A 7 -0.01 8.79 -9.11
N LYS A 8 -1.20 9.39 -9.18
CA LYS A 8 -1.92 9.82 -7.98
C LYS A 8 -2.29 8.63 -7.11
N ILE A 9 -2.77 7.57 -7.73
CA ILE A 9 -3.11 6.33 -7.02
C ILE A 9 -1.85 5.74 -6.38
N ASP A 10 -0.75 5.69 -7.11
CA ASP A 10 0.52 5.18 -6.60
C ASP A 10 0.98 5.97 -5.37
N THR A 11 0.88 7.29 -5.42
CA THR A 11 1.23 8.15 -4.30
C THR A 11 0.38 7.84 -3.06
N ARG A 12 -0.92 7.61 -3.27
CA ARG A 12 -1.82 7.26 -2.16
C ARG A 12 -1.50 5.88 -1.58
N ILE A 13 -1.17 4.93 -2.44
CA ILE A 13 -0.78 3.59 -2.00
C ILE A 13 0.48 3.67 -1.14
N LYS A 14 1.47 4.45 -1.55
CA LYS A 14 2.69 4.65 -0.78
C LYS A 14 2.42 5.28 0.58
N ALA A 15 1.46 6.21 0.66
CA ALA A 15 1.07 6.83 1.91
C ALA A 15 0.43 5.81 2.86
N ILE A 16 -0.43 4.93 2.35
CA ILE A 16 -1.04 3.86 3.14
C ILE A 16 0.04 2.90 3.65
N LYS A 17 0.98 2.54 2.78
CA LYS A 17 2.08 1.65 3.14
C LYS A 17 2.89 2.22 4.30
N LYS A 18 3.27 3.48 4.19
CA LYS A 18 4.05 4.16 5.23
C LYS A 18 3.28 4.20 6.54
N ALA A 19 2.00 4.56 6.50
CA ALA A 19 1.18 4.63 7.69
C ALA A 19 1.04 3.27 8.38
N ALA A 20 0.87 2.19 7.60
CA ALA A 20 0.77 0.84 8.14
C ALA A 20 2.09 0.38 8.77
N GLN A 21 3.23 0.73 8.14
CA GLN A 21 4.56 0.42 8.69
C GLN A 21 4.79 1.15 10.00
N GLU A 22 4.43 2.43 10.08
CA GLU A 22 4.53 3.22 11.31
C GLU A 22 3.62 2.66 12.40
N LEU A 23 2.43 2.20 12.02
CA LEU A 23 1.49 1.59 12.96
C LEU A 23 2.11 0.35 13.61
N LYS A 24 2.78 -0.49 12.84
CA LYS A 24 3.49 -1.66 13.38
C LYS A 24 4.58 -1.25 14.36
N GLU A 25 5.36 -0.24 14.02
CA GLU A 25 6.42 0.26 14.88
C GLU A 25 5.86 0.80 16.21
N LEU A 26 4.77 1.56 16.12
CA LEU A 26 4.14 2.18 17.29
C LEU A 26 3.38 1.18 18.16
N SER A 27 2.98 0.06 17.60
CA SER A 27 2.16 -0.93 18.34
C SER A 27 2.91 -1.55 19.53
N GLY A 28 4.25 -1.52 19.49
CA GLY A 28 5.06 -2.09 20.55
C GLY A 28 4.83 -3.58 20.76
N GLY A 29 4.45 -4.29 19.70
CA GLY A 29 4.20 -5.72 19.78
C GLY A 29 2.79 -6.09 20.22
N THR A 30 1.85 -5.14 20.24
CA THR A 30 0.43 -5.45 20.51
C THR A 30 -0.08 -6.38 19.41
N PRO A 31 -0.41 -7.66 19.72
CA PRO A 31 -0.68 -8.66 18.67
C PRO A 31 -1.81 -8.29 17.73
N ALA A 32 -2.89 -7.73 18.23
CA ALA A 32 -4.05 -7.37 17.40
C ALA A 32 -3.68 -6.27 16.40
N VAL A 33 -2.96 -5.25 16.85
CA VAL A 33 -2.54 -4.14 16.00
C VAL A 33 -1.54 -4.62 14.96
N ASP A 34 -0.54 -5.39 15.37
CA ASP A 34 0.46 -5.95 14.46
C ASP A 34 -0.19 -6.79 13.36
N ARG A 35 -1.11 -7.66 13.74
CA ARG A 35 -1.78 -8.54 12.78
C ARG A 35 -2.58 -7.76 11.75
N ASN A 36 -3.33 -6.76 12.20
CA ASN A 36 -4.13 -5.94 11.30
C ASN A 36 -3.27 -5.04 10.42
N ALA A 37 -2.19 -4.50 10.95
CA ALA A 37 -1.24 -3.72 10.16
C ALA A 37 -0.61 -4.59 9.06
N GLU A 38 -0.28 -5.85 9.37
CA GLU A 38 0.24 -6.78 8.37
C GLU A 38 -0.79 -7.09 7.29
N ARG A 39 -2.08 -7.19 7.64
CA ARG A 39 -3.15 -7.37 6.65
C ARG A 39 -3.24 -6.16 5.73
N ILE A 40 -3.12 -4.97 6.28
CA ILE A 40 -3.11 -3.74 5.47
C ILE A 40 -1.91 -3.76 4.50
N LEU A 41 -0.73 -4.14 5.00
CA LEU A 41 0.47 -4.22 4.16
C LEU A 41 0.32 -5.28 3.05
N ALA A 42 -0.32 -6.41 3.36
CA ALA A 42 -0.59 -7.43 2.34
C ALA A 42 -1.53 -6.89 1.27
N SER A 43 -2.57 -6.15 1.66
CA SER A 43 -3.49 -5.51 0.71
C SER A 43 -2.78 -4.45 -0.12
N VAL A 44 -1.89 -3.68 0.50
CA VAL A 44 -1.06 -2.69 -0.20
C VAL A 44 -0.21 -3.36 -1.28
N LYS A 45 0.36 -4.52 -0.98
CA LYS A 45 1.14 -5.26 -1.96
C LYS A 45 0.31 -5.63 -3.18
N MET A 46 -0.94 -6.03 -2.98
CA MET A 46 -1.86 -6.31 -4.09
C MET A 46 -2.16 -5.05 -4.89
N LEU A 47 -2.36 -3.92 -4.22
CA LEU A 47 -2.55 -2.64 -4.91
C LEU A 47 -1.33 -2.25 -5.74
N GLU A 48 -0.14 -2.48 -5.22
CA GLU A 48 1.10 -2.20 -5.95
C GLU A 48 1.19 -3.06 -7.23
N ILE A 49 0.80 -4.32 -7.13
CA ILE A 49 0.77 -5.22 -8.29
C ILE A 49 -0.26 -4.71 -9.32
N ASN A 50 -1.44 -4.32 -8.85
CA ASN A 50 -2.49 -3.80 -9.73
C ASN A 50 -2.02 -2.56 -10.50
N ILE A 51 -1.33 -1.65 -9.84
CA ILE A 51 -0.81 -0.43 -10.46
C ILE A 51 0.33 -0.77 -11.43
N SER A 52 1.20 -1.70 -11.07
CA SER A 52 2.27 -2.16 -11.96
C SER A 52 1.70 -2.73 -13.26
N ASP A 53 0.65 -3.54 -13.15
CA ASP A 53 -0.02 -4.12 -14.32
C ASP A 53 -0.61 -3.03 -15.22
N LEU A 54 -1.24 -2.01 -14.62
CA LEU A 54 -1.80 -0.90 -15.38
C LEU A 54 -0.72 -0.11 -16.11
N LEU A 55 0.42 0.12 -15.46
CA LEU A 55 1.55 0.81 -16.07
C LEU A 55 2.11 0.01 -17.24
N ASN A 56 2.20 -1.29 -17.10
CA ASN A 56 2.68 -2.16 -18.17
C ASN A 56 1.73 -2.16 -19.38
N LEU A 57 0.43 -2.12 -19.13
CA LEU A 57 -0.56 -2.08 -20.20
C LEU A 57 -0.57 -0.75 -20.96
N ASN A 58 -0.10 0.33 -20.34
CA ASN A 58 -0.10 1.67 -20.91
C ASN A 58 1.23 2.06 -21.57
N VAL A 59 2.16 1.15 -21.68
CA VAL A 59 3.48 1.39 -22.29
C VAL A 59 3.46 1.23 -23.82
#